data_5421e89e2e903fde74b0e6bf93530944
#
_entry.id   5421e89e2e903fde74b0e6bf93530944
#
_cell.length_a   1.000
_cell.length_b   1.000
_cell.length_c   1.000
_cell.angle_alpha   90.00
_cell.angle_beta   90.00
_cell.angle_gamma   90.00
#
_symmetry.space_group_name_H-M   'P 1'
#
loop_
_entity.id
_entity.type
_entity.pdbx_description
1 polymer ?
#
loop_
_entity_poly.entity_id
_entity_poly.type
_entity_poly.pdbx_seq_one_letter_code
_entity_poly.pdbx_strand_id
1 'polypeptide(L)'
;MKKIIIILLFLSKITLANTVTVTNNIEGEGEEILLHSKILVHYTGKLENGTVFDSSYDRGQPFSFQIGLRQVIEGWEEGLLGMRVGGKRTIFIPSELGYGDRGAGDLIPPNANLIFDVEIMDVQLPNYKLVVSNEIDKLQKDNYKFIDIRTKKERDNTGIIPGSLEITAFDIYGNFVPEFMKTFQNLVDLNDNVVFISNEGEMSSILANGFAEQLGAKNMHSLKGGIQQLINDNYKLIKN
;
A
#
# COMPACT_ATOMS: atom_id res chain seq x y z
N MET A 1 -14.30 54.79 -27.36
CA MET A 1 -14.89 53.44 -27.32
C MET A 1 -14.04 52.62 -26.34
N LYS A 2 -14.56 52.39 -25.13
CA LYS A 2 -13.87 51.59 -24.07
C LYS A 2 -14.21 50.12 -24.31
N LYS A 3 -13.19 49.27 -24.58
CA LYS A 3 -13.36 47.82 -24.67
C LYS A 3 -13.42 47.25 -23.27
N ILE A 4 -14.56 46.69 -22.90
CA ILE A 4 -14.76 45.92 -21.69
C ILE A 4 -14.20 44.51 -21.95
N ILE A 5 -13.11 44.17 -21.26
CA ILE A 5 -12.60 42.78 -21.24
C ILE A 5 -13.34 42.04 -20.14
N ILE A 6 -14.21 41.12 -20.52
CA ILE A 6 -14.86 40.21 -19.60
C ILE A 6 -13.85 39.07 -19.34
N ILE A 7 -13.26 39.05 -18.14
CA ILE A 7 -12.47 37.91 -17.66
C ILE A 7 -13.46 36.86 -17.16
N LEU A 8 -13.68 35.81 -17.97
CA LEU A 8 -14.35 34.61 -17.51
C LEU A 8 -13.41 33.86 -16.52
N LEU A 9 -13.67 34.01 -15.24
CA LEU A 9 -13.10 33.14 -14.23
C LEU A 9 -13.74 31.74 -14.39
N PHE A 10 -13.01 30.81 -15.03
CA PHE A 10 -13.30 29.39 -14.90
C PHE A 10 -12.97 28.98 -13.48
N LEU A 11 -13.98 28.94 -12.61
CA LEU A 11 -13.92 28.17 -11.38
C LEU A 11 -13.90 26.68 -11.79
N SER A 12 -12.71 26.11 -11.94
CA SER A 12 -12.53 24.68 -11.90
C SER A 12 -13.03 24.23 -10.52
N LYS A 13 -14.15 23.51 -10.49
CA LYS A 13 -14.51 22.70 -9.32
C LYS A 13 -13.37 21.70 -9.15
N ILE A 14 -12.47 22.00 -8.20
CA ILE A 14 -11.60 20.99 -7.63
C ILE A 14 -12.55 20.05 -6.92
N THR A 15 -12.87 18.93 -7.55
CA THR A 15 -13.38 17.77 -6.84
C THR A 15 -12.26 17.42 -5.84
N LEU A 16 -12.47 17.73 -4.54
CA LEU A 16 -11.66 17.09 -3.51
C LEU A 16 -11.84 15.59 -3.78
N ALA A 17 -10.76 14.94 -4.17
CA ALA A 17 -10.75 13.48 -4.24
C ALA A 17 -11.15 12.98 -2.84
N ASN A 18 -11.97 11.94 -2.77
CA ASN A 18 -12.34 11.23 -1.56
C ASN A 18 -11.09 10.54 -1.01
N THR A 19 -10.23 11.31 -0.34
CA THR A 19 -8.95 10.84 0.19
C THR A 19 -8.98 10.89 1.70
N VAL A 20 -8.35 9.91 2.32
CA VAL A 20 -8.09 9.90 3.76
C VAL A 20 -7.23 11.11 4.12
N THR A 21 -7.62 11.81 5.17
CA THR A 21 -6.80 12.89 5.74
C THR A 21 -6.28 12.46 7.11
N VAL A 22 -4.98 12.64 7.34
CA VAL A 22 -4.33 12.22 8.59
C VAL A 22 -3.66 13.39 9.30
N THR A 23 -3.70 13.34 10.64
CA THR A 23 -2.94 14.23 11.51
C THR A 23 -2.13 13.36 12.47
N ASN A 24 -0.80 13.40 12.39
CA ASN A 24 0.06 12.72 13.34
C ASN A 24 0.12 13.52 14.64
N ASN A 25 -0.41 12.94 15.70
CA ASN A 25 -0.41 13.56 17.04
C ASN A 25 0.89 13.21 17.80
N ILE A 26 1.37 11.97 17.59
CA ILE A 26 2.66 11.46 18.07
C ILE A 26 3.25 10.59 16.98
N GLU A 27 4.55 10.81 16.66
CA GLU A 27 5.28 10.04 15.66
C GLU A 27 5.72 8.72 16.25
N GLY A 28 5.57 7.75 16.52
CA GLY A 28 6.16 6.55 17.13
C GLY A 28 7.63 6.34 16.72
N GLU A 29 8.34 5.59 17.52
CA GLU A 29 9.75 5.30 17.31
C GLU A 29 10.04 3.82 16.98
N GLY A 30 9.05 2.93 17.16
CA GLY A 30 9.21 1.49 16.91
C GLY A 30 9.07 1.11 15.43
N GLU A 31 8.76 -0.17 15.20
CA GLU A 31 8.60 -0.75 13.87
C GLU A 31 7.52 -0.02 13.06
N GLU A 32 7.80 0.18 11.76
CA GLU A 32 6.91 0.85 10.83
C GLU A 32 5.88 -0.14 10.24
N ILE A 33 4.64 0.29 10.14
CA ILE A 33 3.59 -0.49 9.46
C ILE A 33 3.88 -0.52 7.97
N LEU A 34 4.23 -1.70 7.48
CA LEU A 34 4.34 -2.03 6.06
C LEU A 34 3.08 -2.78 5.59
N LEU A 35 2.85 -2.81 4.28
CA LEU A 35 1.80 -3.66 3.72
C LEU A 35 2.00 -5.10 4.18
N HIS A 36 0.95 -5.79 4.56
CA HIS A 36 0.91 -7.14 5.18
C HIS A 36 1.49 -7.24 6.59
N SER A 37 1.83 -6.15 7.26
CA SER A 37 2.11 -6.17 8.70
C SER A 37 0.86 -6.61 9.47
N LYS A 38 1.03 -7.45 10.49
CA LYS A 38 -0.01 -7.68 11.49
C LYS A 38 0.14 -6.65 12.60
N ILE A 39 -0.92 -5.90 12.86
CA ILE A 39 -0.88 -4.77 13.78
C ILE A 39 -1.83 -4.95 14.95
N LEU A 40 -1.48 -4.35 16.06
CA LEU A 40 -2.26 -4.28 17.28
C LEU A 40 -2.49 -2.81 17.59
N VAL A 41 -3.76 -2.38 17.68
CA VAL A 41 -4.13 -0.98 17.83
C VAL A 41 -5.13 -0.75 18.95
N HIS A 42 -5.00 0.35 19.66
CA HIS A 42 -6.10 0.96 20.37
C HIS A 42 -6.71 2.08 19.53
N TYR A 43 -8.04 2.24 19.60
CA TYR A 43 -8.72 3.27 18.85
C TYR A 43 -10.04 3.71 19.49
N THR A 44 -10.48 4.91 19.10
CA THR A 44 -11.83 5.41 19.30
C THR A 44 -12.38 5.92 17.97
N GLY A 45 -13.48 5.35 17.51
CA GLY A 45 -14.19 5.77 16.30
C GLY A 45 -15.37 6.68 16.66
N LYS A 46 -15.49 7.82 15.99
CA LYS A 46 -16.54 8.81 16.21
C LYS A 46 -17.06 9.43 14.92
N LEU A 47 -18.29 9.86 14.91
CA LEU A 47 -18.88 10.69 13.87
C LEU A 47 -18.37 12.13 13.96
N GLU A 48 -18.55 12.94 12.90
CA GLU A 48 -18.17 14.37 12.90
C GLU A 48 -18.84 15.20 14.02
N ASN A 49 -20.02 14.78 14.48
CA ASN A 49 -20.70 15.42 15.60
C ASN A 49 -20.15 15.02 16.98
N GLY A 50 -19.12 14.18 17.01
CA GLY A 50 -18.47 13.69 18.23
C GLY A 50 -19.11 12.44 18.86
N THR A 51 -20.18 11.89 18.28
CA THR A 51 -20.77 10.64 18.77
C THR A 51 -19.81 9.49 18.60
N VAL A 52 -19.39 8.85 19.68
CA VAL A 52 -18.56 7.64 19.66
C VAL A 52 -19.42 6.45 19.27
N PHE A 53 -19.02 5.73 18.24
CA PHE A 53 -19.72 4.53 17.78
C PHE A 53 -18.96 3.23 18.11
N ASP A 54 -17.65 3.31 18.31
CA ASP A 54 -16.85 2.15 18.70
C ASP A 54 -15.54 2.58 19.40
N SER A 55 -15.10 1.79 20.38
CA SER A 55 -13.87 2.03 21.13
C SER A 55 -13.26 0.72 21.62
N SER A 56 -12.00 0.48 21.31
CA SER A 56 -11.24 -0.64 21.85
C SER A 56 -10.92 -0.46 23.33
N TYR A 57 -10.87 0.79 23.81
CA TYR A 57 -10.66 1.09 25.22
C TYR A 57 -11.87 0.66 26.06
N ASP A 58 -13.09 0.86 25.56
CA ASP A 58 -14.32 0.47 26.26
C ASP A 58 -14.46 -1.07 26.35
N ARG A 59 -13.89 -1.80 25.38
CA ARG A 59 -13.79 -3.26 25.41
C ARG A 59 -12.64 -3.79 26.29
N GLY A 60 -11.75 -2.92 26.76
CA GLY A 60 -10.60 -3.26 27.58
C GLY A 60 -9.50 -4.07 26.87
N GLN A 61 -9.54 -4.15 25.53
CA GLN A 61 -8.55 -4.88 24.74
C GLN A 61 -8.29 -4.24 23.38
N PRO A 62 -7.02 -4.21 22.92
CA PRO A 62 -6.68 -3.71 21.59
C PRO A 62 -7.23 -4.63 20.49
N PHE A 63 -7.37 -4.08 19.30
CA PHE A 63 -7.81 -4.78 18.10
C PHE A 63 -6.63 -5.19 17.25
N SER A 64 -6.62 -6.43 16.76
CA SER A 64 -5.56 -6.96 15.90
C SER A 64 -6.10 -7.37 14.54
N PHE A 65 -5.39 -6.97 13.48
CA PHE A 65 -5.67 -7.36 12.11
C PHE A 65 -4.41 -7.28 11.26
N GLN A 66 -4.45 -7.79 10.01
CA GLN A 66 -3.37 -7.70 9.05
C GLN A 66 -3.73 -6.70 7.97
N ILE A 67 -2.90 -5.67 7.77
CA ILE A 67 -3.13 -4.63 6.76
C ILE A 67 -2.92 -5.19 5.35
N GLY A 68 -3.71 -4.72 4.37
CA GLY A 68 -3.66 -5.20 2.99
C GLY A 68 -4.54 -6.43 2.72
N LEU A 69 -5.27 -6.95 3.71
CA LEU A 69 -6.18 -8.10 3.55
C LEU A 69 -7.66 -7.71 3.53
N ARG A 70 -7.98 -6.42 3.48
CA ARG A 70 -9.36 -5.91 3.51
C ARG A 70 -10.18 -6.42 4.70
N GLN A 71 -9.51 -6.59 5.86
CA GLN A 71 -10.15 -6.98 7.12
C GLN A 71 -10.80 -5.78 7.81
N VAL A 72 -10.47 -4.59 7.37
CA VAL A 72 -10.96 -3.30 7.86
C VAL A 72 -11.44 -2.44 6.69
N ILE A 73 -12.06 -1.29 6.97
CA ILE A 73 -12.49 -0.33 5.95
C ILE A 73 -11.28 0.24 5.20
N GLU A 74 -11.49 0.64 3.95
CA GLU A 74 -10.42 1.12 3.06
C GLU A 74 -9.66 2.30 3.64
N GLY A 75 -10.36 3.22 4.31
CA GLY A 75 -9.73 4.34 5.01
C GLY A 75 -8.75 3.95 6.12
N TRP A 76 -8.89 2.76 6.73
CA TRP A 76 -7.91 2.22 7.67
C TRP A 76 -6.71 1.61 6.94
N GLU A 77 -6.97 0.88 5.84
CA GLU A 77 -5.91 0.30 5.00
C GLU A 77 -4.93 1.39 4.51
N GLU A 78 -5.46 2.56 4.13
CA GLU A 78 -4.65 3.71 3.71
C GLU A 78 -4.08 4.51 4.88
N GLY A 79 -4.93 4.82 5.86
CA GLY A 79 -4.61 5.79 6.92
C GLY A 79 -3.59 5.31 7.95
N LEU A 80 -3.37 4.00 8.07
CA LEU A 80 -2.44 3.42 9.05
C LEU A 80 -1.06 3.10 8.48
N LEU A 81 -0.91 2.98 7.16
CA LEU A 81 0.38 2.72 6.53
C LEU A 81 1.41 3.80 6.93
N GLY A 82 2.63 3.36 7.20
CA GLY A 82 3.75 4.22 7.59
C GLY A 82 3.71 4.72 9.05
N MET A 83 2.65 4.42 9.84
CA MET A 83 2.72 4.65 11.28
C MET A 83 3.74 3.72 11.94
N ARG A 84 4.21 4.12 13.13
CA ARG A 84 5.16 3.34 13.92
C ARG A 84 4.58 2.95 15.27
N VAL A 85 5.09 1.89 15.88
CA VAL A 85 4.74 1.52 17.25
C VAL A 85 4.95 2.69 18.19
N GLY A 86 3.97 2.95 19.07
CA GLY A 86 3.91 4.11 19.96
C GLY A 86 3.34 5.38 19.30
N GLY A 87 3.12 5.36 17.98
CA GLY A 87 2.52 6.47 17.23
C GLY A 87 1.04 6.65 17.52
N LYS A 88 0.57 7.90 17.50
CA LYS A 88 -0.84 8.28 17.61
C LYS A 88 -1.23 9.16 16.44
N ARG A 89 -2.36 8.85 15.83
CA ARG A 89 -2.86 9.54 14.63
C ARG A 89 -4.37 9.71 14.72
N THR A 90 -4.84 10.86 14.26
CA THR A 90 -6.25 11.07 13.96
C THR A 90 -6.43 10.90 12.45
N ILE A 91 -7.38 10.04 12.07
CA ILE A 91 -7.68 9.71 10.67
C ILE A 91 -9.10 10.18 10.38
N PHE A 92 -9.25 11.08 9.42
CA PHE A 92 -10.54 11.45 8.85
C PHE A 92 -10.78 10.60 7.59
N ILE A 93 -11.89 9.89 7.55
CA ILE A 93 -12.24 8.94 6.50
C ILE A 93 -13.56 9.40 5.86
N PRO A 94 -13.54 9.80 4.57
CA PRO A 94 -14.77 10.04 3.82
C PRO A 94 -15.65 8.79 3.78
N SER A 95 -16.96 8.98 3.69
CA SER A 95 -17.92 7.88 3.74
C SER A 95 -17.65 6.76 2.73
N GLU A 96 -17.17 7.11 1.55
CA GLU A 96 -16.86 6.19 0.45
C GLU A 96 -15.74 5.20 0.79
N LEU A 97 -14.79 5.62 1.64
CA LEU A 97 -13.69 4.79 2.15
C LEU A 97 -14.03 4.16 3.51
N GLY A 98 -15.24 4.40 3.99
CA GLY A 98 -15.81 3.84 5.22
C GLY A 98 -16.95 2.87 4.93
N TYR A 99 -18.16 3.22 5.35
CA TYR A 99 -19.35 2.37 5.22
C TYR A 99 -20.33 2.84 4.12
N GLY A 100 -20.01 3.92 3.39
CA GLY A 100 -20.72 4.39 2.21
C GLY A 100 -22.19 4.71 2.46
N ASP A 101 -23.01 4.47 1.43
CA ASP A 101 -24.46 4.71 1.40
C ASP A 101 -25.27 3.76 2.27
N ARG A 102 -24.67 2.72 2.84
CA ARG A 102 -25.33 1.75 3.72
C ARG A 102 -25.24 2.13 5.19
N GLY A 103 -24.15 2.84 5.59
CA GLY A 103 -23.83 3.00 7.00
C GLY A 103 -23.50 1.67 7.68
N ALA A 104 -23.48 1.63 9.02
CA ALA A 104 -23.22 0.40 9.77
C ALA A 104 -23.96 0.40 11.11
N GLY A 105 -24.69 -0.69 11.39
CA GLY A 105 -25.51 -0.84 12.60
C GLY A 105 -26.47 0.32 12.82
N ASP A 106 -26.76 0.61 14.09
CA ASP A 106 -27.68 1.69 14.48
C ASP A 106 -26.96 3.03 14.70
N LEU A 107 -25.64 3.03 14.74
CA LEU A 107 -24.83 4.20 15.15
C LEU A 107 -24.19 4.95 14.00
N ILE A 108 -23.91 4.30 12.87
CA ILE A 108 -23.27 4.93 11.71
C ILE A 108 -24.31 5.12 10.60
N PRO A 109 -24.84 6.34 10.39
CA PRO A 109 -25.82 6.58 9.36
C PRO A 109 -25.22 6.47 7.94
N PRO A 110 -26.07 6.33 6.91
CA PRO A 110 -25.64 6.42 5.51
C PRO A 110 -24.86 7.70 5.22
N ASN A 111 -23.79 7.56 4.42
CA ASN A 111 -22.89 8.65 3.97
C ASN A 111 -22.22 9.42 5.12
N ALA A 112 -22.01 8.78 6.26
CA ALA A 112 -21.31 9.38 7.38
C ALA A 112 -19.80 9.34 7.19
N ASN A 113 -19.13 10.49 7.29
CA ASN A 113 -17.69 10.56 7.45
C ASN A 113 -17.31 10.10 8.87
N LEU A 114 -16.15 9.49 8.98
CA LEU A 114 -15.66 8.87 10.21
C LEU A 114 -14.37 9.54 10.67
N ILE A 115 -14.20 9.62 11.98
CA ILE A 115 -12.98 10.08 12.60
C ILE A 115 -12.50 8.98 13.54
N PHE A 116 -11.25 8.56 13.37
CA PHE A 116 -10.61 7.60 14.27
C PHE A 116 -9.39 8.22 14.92
N ASP A 117 -9.36 8.19 16.24
CA ASP A 117 -8.13 8.40 17.01
C ASP A 117 -7.51 7.03 17.26
N VAL A 118 -6.30 6.78 16.73
CA VAL A 118 -5.63 5.48 16.82
C VAL A 118 -4.28 5.57 17.50
N GLU A 119 -3.90 4.51 18.20
CA GLU A 119 -2.60 4.32 18.84
C GLU A 119 -2.05 2.94 18.46
N ILE A 120 -0.84 2.89 17.91
CA ILE A 120 -0.20 1.65 17.51
C ILE A 120 0.52 1.03 18.71
N MET A 121 0.07 -0.15 19.12
CA MET A 121 0.60 -0.88 20.27
C MET A 121 1.70 -1.84 19.88
N ASP A 122 1.56 -2.53 18.74
CA ASP A 122 2.54 -3.51 18.26
C ASP A 122 2.44 -3.66 16.74
N VAL A 123 3.56 -3.99 16.11
CA VAL A 123 3.67 -4.27 14.67
C VAL A 123 4.52 -5.51 14.45
N GLN A 124 3.92 -6.56 13.95
CA GLN A 124 4.64 -7.71 13.43
C GLN A 124 4.84 -7.52 11.92
N LEU A 125 6.11 -7.36 11.51
CA LEU A 125 6.47 -7.16 10.11
C LEU A 125 6.11 -8.36 9.23
N PRO A 126 5.84 -8.13 7.94
CA PRO A 126 5.63 -9.21 6.98
C PRO A 126 6.92 -10.03 6.76
N ASN A 127 6.77 -11.22 6.21
CA ASN A 127 7.88 -12.15 5.96
C ASN A 127 8.67 -11.84 4.67
N TYR A 128 8.57 -10.64 4.13
CA TYR A 128 9.39 -10.17 3.00
C TYR A 128 10.14 -8.89 3.39
N LYS A 129 11.15 -8.51 2.58
CA LYS A 129 11.91 -7.28 2.80
C LYS A 129 11.67 -6.29 1.65
N LEU A 130 11.74 -5.00 1.95
CA LEU A 130 11.73 -3.95 0.95
C LEU A 130 13.15 -3.65 0.47
N VAL A 131 13.31 -3.53 -0.85
CA VAL A 131 14.54 -3.08 -1.52
C VAL A 131 14.31 -1.65 -2.00
N VAL A 132 15.26 -0.76 -1.75
CA VAL A 132 15.22 0.62 -2.23
C VAL A 132 16.14 0.81 -3.46
N SER A 133 15.90 1.88 -4.22
CA SER A 133 16.55 2.12 -5.52
C SER A 133 18.08 2.10 -5.46
N ASN A 134 18.69 2.64 -4.41
CA ASN A 134 20.14 2.69 -4.25
C ASN A 134 20.81 1.35 -3.89
N GLU A 135 20.03 0.31 -3.62
CA GLU A 135 20.54 -1.04 -3.34
C GLU A 135 20.61 -1.92 -4.59
N ILE A 136 19.89 -1.58 -5.66
CA ILE A 136 19.71 -2.42 -6.85
C ILE A 136 21.05 -2.89 -7.42
N ASP A 137 21.96 -1.98 -7.73
CA ASP A 137 23.24 -2.30 -8.37
C ASP A 137 24.13 -3.22 -7.51
N LYS A 138 24.03 -3.08 -6.17
CA LYS A 138 24.72 -3.96 -5.24
C LYS A 138 24.07 -5.34 -5.23
N LEU A 139 22.75 -5.42 -5.12
CA LEU A 139 22.03 -6.69 -5.07
C LEU A 139 22.16 -7.48 -6.37
N GLN A 140 22.24 -6.81 -7.54
CA GLN A 140 22.55 -7.48 -8.81
C GLN A 140 23.95 -8.12 -8.81
N LYS A 141 24.94 -7.45 -8.25
CA LYS A 141 26.30 -8.02 -8.09
C LYS A 141 26.33 -9.18 -7.09
N ASP A 142 25.43 -9.16 -6.10
CA ASP A 142 25.26 -10.20 -5.10
C ASP A 142 24.35 -11.35 -5.60
N ASN A 143 24.10 -11.44 -6.93
CA ASN A 143 23.30 -12.47 -7.61
C ASN A 143 21.82 -12.54 -7.21
N TYR A 144 21.22 -11.44 -6.78
CA TYR A 144 19.76 -11.36 -6.62
C TYR A 144 19.08 -11.41 -7.99
N LYS A 145 18.00 -12.18 -8.09
CA LYS A 145 17.16 -12.24 -9.28
C LYS A 145 16.08 -11.18 -9.21
N PHE A 146 16.13 -10.23 -10.11
CA PHE A 146 15.11 -9.20 -10.26
C PHE A 146 14.04 -9.69 -11.22
N ILE A 147 12.78 -9.73 -10.80
CA ILE A 147 11.66 -10.26 -11.58
C ILE A 147 10.61 -9.17 -11.76
N ASP A 148 10.49 -8.70 -12.99
CA ASP A 148 9.49 -7.73 -13.38
C ASP A 148 8.17 -8.45 -13.67
N ILE A 149 7.22 -8.32 -12.72
CA ILE A 149 5.94 -9.02 -12.75
C ILE A 149 4.84 -8.28 -13.51
N ARG A 150 5.15 -7.11 -14.05
CA ARG A 150 4.22 -6.27 -14.80
C ARG A 150 3.83 -6.91 -16.13
N THR A 151 2.76 -6.40 -16.72
CA THR A 151 2.39 -6.77 -18.10
C THR A 151 3.45 -6.30 -19.09
N LYS A 152 3.55 -6.98 -20.25
CA LYS A 152 4.45 -6.56 -21.33
C LYS A 152 4.23 -5.10 -21.74
N LYS A 153 2.96 -4.67 -21.85
CA LYS A 153 2.61 -3.29 -22.22
C LYS A 153 3.17 -2.25 -21.24
N GLU A 154 3.13 -2.54 -19.93
CA GLU A 154 3.67 -1.64 -18.90
C GLU A 154 5.20 -1.55 -19.00
N ARG A 155 5.88 -2.68 -19.21
CA ARG A 155 7.33 -2.72 -19.41
C ARG A 155 7.77 -1.94 -20.66
N ASP A 156 7.08 -2.15 -21.79
CA ASP A 156 7.34 -1.43 -23.04
C ASP A 156 7.20 0.10 -22.88
N ASN A 157 6.24 0.54 -22.08
CA ASN A 157 5.98 1.96 -21.85
C ASN A 157 7.08 2.64 -21.01
N THR A 158 7.50 2.03 -19.92
CA THR A 158 8.37 2.67 -18.92
C THR A 158 9.83 2.17 -18.96
N GLY A 159 10.08 1.02 -19.58
CA GLY A 159 11.35 0.30 -19.51
C GLY A 159 11.41 -0.65 -18.32
N ILE A 160 12.55 -1.35 -18.20
CA ILE A 160 12.85 -2.37 -17.19
C ILE A 160 14.19 -2.08 -16.51
N ILE A 161 14.41 -2.67 -15.34
CA ILE A 161 15.74 -2.72 -14.73
C ILE A 161 16.63 -3.62 -15.60
N PRO A 162 17.86 -3.18 -15.98
CA PRO A 162 18.76 -4.02 -16.74
C PRO A 162 18.97 -5.41 -16.11
N GLY A 163 18.81 -6.47 -16.89
CA GLY A 163 19.02 -7.85 -16.43
C GLY A 163 17.86 -8.45 -15.61
N SER A 164 16.74 -7.77 -15.47
CA SER A 164 15.56 -8.36 -14.84
C SER A 164 14.93 -9.44 -15.74
N LEU A 165 14.37 -10.47 -15.10
CA LEU A 165 13.51 -11.47 -15.73
C LEU A 165 12.10 -10.91 -15.89
N GLU A 166 11.51 -11.09 -17.06
CA GLU A 166 10.19 -10.57 -17.40
C GLU A 166 9.17 -11.69 -17.31
N ILE A 167 8.42 -11.76 -16.19
CA ILE A 167 7.42 -12.80 -15.94
C ILE A 167 6.15 -12.14 -15.42
N THR A 168 5.16 -11.93 -16.27
CA THR A 168 3.89 -11.30 -15.87
C THR A 168 3.15 -12.17 -14.85
N ALA A 169 2.92 -11.65 -13.65
CA ALA A 169 2.21 -12.34 -12.58
C ALA A 169 0.73 -11.95 -12.48
N PHE A 170 0.38 -10.75 -12.92
CA PHE A 170 -1.00 -10.25 -12.85
C PHE A 170 -1.38 -9.61 -14.19
N ASP A 171 -2.64 -9.78 -14.59
CA ASP A 171 -3.21 -9.10 -15.75
C ASP A 171 -3.54 -7.62 -15.44
N ILE A 172 -4.07 -6.89 -16.43
CA ILE A 172 -4.47 -5.48 -16.28
C ILE A 172 -5.62 -5.24 -15.29
N TYR A 173 -6.30 -6.29 -14.86
CA TYR A 173 -7.39 -6.25 -13.88
C TYR A 173 -6.94 -6.69 -12.49
N GLY A 174 -5.64 -7.03 -12.33
CA GLY A 174 -5.08 -7.53 -11.08
C GLY A 174 -5.33 -9.02 -10.83
N ASN A 175 -5.84 -9.78 -11.80
CA ASN A 175 -6.01 -11.22 -11.65
C ASN A 175 -4.67 -11.93 -11.83
N PHE A 176 -4.43 -12.94 -10.99
CA PHE A 176 -3.22 -13.74 -11.07
C PHE A 176 -3.19 -14.57 -12.37
N VAL A 177 -2.05 -14.53 -13.06
CA VAL A 177 -1.80 -15.27 -14.31
C VAL A 177 -1.30 -16.68 -13.99
N PRO A 178 -2.06 -17.76 -14.28
CA PRO A 178 -1.71 -19.12 -13.87
C PRO A 178 -0.34 -19.61 -14.40
N GLU A 179 0.05 -19.15 -15.59
CA GLU A 179 1.32 -19.49 -16.24
C GLU A 179 2.54 -18.93 -15.52
N PHE A 180 2.35 -17.92 -14.66
CA PHE A 180 3.42 -17.31 -13.87
C PHE A 180 4.19 -18.36 -13.08
N MET A 181 3.48 -19.18 -12.28
CA MET A 181 4.13 -20.17 -11.42
C MET A 181 4.99 -21.17 -12.19
N LYS A 182 4.50 -21.64 -13.34
CA LYS A 182 5.25 -22.57 -14.20
C LYS A 182 6.53 -21.92 -14.75
N THR A 183 6.43 -20.68 -15.21
CA THR A 183 7.58 -19.94 -15.75
C THR A 183 8.58 -19.63 -14.64
N PHE A 184 8.08 -19.16 -13.48
CA PHE A 184 8.89 -18.86 -12.31
C PHE A 184 9.70 -20.06 -11.85
N GLN A 185 9.08 -21.22 -11.64
CA GLN A 185 9.73 -22.44 -11.17
C GLN A 185 10.81 -22.99 -12.13
N ASN A 186 10.71 -22.67 -13.41
CA ASN A 186 11.74 -23.04 -14.40
C ASN A 186 12.99 -22.13 -14.34
N LEU A 187 12.89 -20.93 -13.78
CA LEU A 187 13.94 -19.90 -13.81
C LEU A 187 14.50 -19.58 -12.42
N VAL A 188 13.73 -19.90 -11.37
CA VAL A 188 13.98 -19.44 -9.99
C VAL A 188 13.76 -20.59 -9.00
N ASP A 189 14.74 -20.82 -8.12
CA ASP A 189 14.58 -21.69 -6.95
C ASP A 189 13.97 -20.89 -5.79
N LEU A 190 13.19 -21.55 -4.92
CA LEU A 190 12.61 -20.91 -3.72
C LEU A 190 13.66 -20.45 -2.69
N ASN A 191 14.90 -20.93 -2.81
CA ASN A 191 16.03 -20.49 -1.99
C ASN A 191 16.82 -19.32 -2.60
N ASP A 192 16.53 -18.94 -3.85
CA ASP A 192 17.17 -17.79 -4.48
C ASP A 192 16.75 -16.49 -3.77
N ASN A 193 17.64 -15.51 -3.81
CA ASN A 193 17.31 -14.14 -3.43
C ASN A 193 16.55 -13.48 -4.57
N VAL A 194 15.30 -13.16 -4.36
CA VAL A 194 14.40 -12.62 -5.40
C VAL A 194 13.89 -11.25 -5.02
N VAL A 195 13.91 -10.32 -5.97
CA VAL A 195 13.27 -9.00 -5.86
C VAL A 195 12.16 -8.92 -6.90
N PHE A 196 10.92 -8.91 -6.46
CA PHE A 196 9.77 -8.66 -7.34
C PHE A 196 9.60 -7.17 -7.61
N ILE A 197 9.20 -6.84 -8.84
CA ILE A 197 9.04 -5.48 -9.34
C ILE A 197 7.63 -5.32 -9.91
N SER A 198 6.85 -4.38 -9.37
CA SER A 198 5.57 -3.94 -9.93
C SER A 198 5.61 -2.43 -10.25
N ASN A 199 4.49 -1.82 -10.64
CA ASN A 199 4.45 -0.39 -10.94
C ASN A 199 4.70 0.48 -9.71
N GLU A 200 3.99 0.23 -8.61
CA GLU A 200 4.00 1.03 -7.37
C GLU A 200 4.47 0.26 -6.13
N GLY A 201 4.87 -1.01 -6.29
CA GLY A 201 5.38 -1.84 -5.20
C GLY A 201 4.32 -2.67 -4.47
N GLU A 202 3.02 -2.39 -4.65
CA GLU A 202 1.94 -3.11 -3.98
C GLU A 202 1.84 -4.57 -4.44
N MET A 203 1.66 -4.81 -5.75
CA MET A 203 1.52 -6.17 -6.30
C MET A 203 2.76 -7.03 -6.07
N SER A 204 3.95 -6.44 -6.10
CA SER A 204 5.21 -7.13 -5.77
C SER A 204 5.30 -7.50 -4.30
N SER A 205 4.76 -6.67 -3.39
CA SER A 205 4.67 -6.98 -1.95
C SER A 205 3.68 -8.11 -1.67
N ILE A 206 2.52 -8.10 -2.33
CA ILE A 206 1.52 -9.18 -2.25
C ILE A 206 2.15 -10.51 -2.65
N LEU A 207 2.87 -10.52 -3.78
CA LEU A 207 3.50 -11.73 -4.29
C LEU A 207 4.62 -12.21 -3.37
N ALA A 208 5.52 -11.30 -2.92
CA ALA A 208 6.60 -11.64 -2.00
C ALA A 208 6.08 -12.22 -0.68
N ASN A 209 5.04 -11.60 -0.11
CA ASN A 209 4.40 -12.11 1.11
C ASN A 209 3.74 -13.48 0.88
N GLY A 210 3.03 -13.66 -0.23
CA GLY A 210 2.41 -14.95 -0.60
C GLY A 210 3.43 -16.07 -0.71
N PHE A 211 4.59 -15.83 -1.35
CA PHE A 211 5.68 -16.81 -1.41
C PHE A 211 6.26 -17.13 -0.03
N ALA A 212 6.43 -16.14 0.81
CA ALA A 212 6.94 -16.33 2.16
C ALA A 212 5.98 -17.13 3.04
N GLU A 213 4.69 -16.78 3.05
CA GLU A 213 3.71 -17.40 3.93
C GLU A 213 3.21 -18.77 3.45
N GLN A 214 2.99 -18.92 2.14
CA GLN A 214 2.38 -20.13 1.59
C GLN A 214 3.39 -21.18 1.15
N LEU A 215 4.57 -20.76 0.70
CA LEU A 215 5.62 -21.65 0.18
C LEU A 215 6.86 -21.70 1.08
N GLY A 216 6.88 -20.94 2.18
CA GLY A 216 8.01 -20.89 3.12
C GLY A 216 9.29 -20.29 2.54
N ALA A 217 9.21 -19.55 1.44
CA ALA A 217 10.36 -18.90 0.80
C ALA A 217 10.85 -17.72 1.65
N LYS A 218 12.12 -17.74 2.07
CA LYS A 218 12.66 -16.79 3.07
C LYS A 218 13.32 -15.55 2.46
N ASN A 219 13.64 -15.60 1.18
CA ASN A 219 14.48 -14.59 0.52
C ASN A 219 13.71 -13.84 -0.57
N MET A 220 12.43 -13.60 -0.32
CA MET A 220 11.57 -12.84 -1.21
C MET A 220 11.56 -11.37 -0.80
N HIS A 221 11.73 -10.49 -1.76
CA HIS A 221 11.81 -9.06 -1.57
C HIS A 221 10.84 -8.36 -2.53
N SER A 222 10.45 -7.16 -2.20
CA SER A 222 9.68 -6.27 -3.07
C SER A 222 10.41 -4.96 -3.27
N LEU A 223 10.41 -4.43 -4.49
CA LEU A 223 10.95 -3.11 -4.78
C LEU A 223 10.02 -2.04 -4.22
N LYS A 224 10.50 -1.27 -3.23
CA LYS A 224 9.72 -0.19 -2.59
C LYS A 224 9.32 0.87 -3.61
N GLY A 225 8.03 1.15 -3.71
CA GLY A 225 7.47 2.12 -4.66
C GLY A 225 7.58 1.71 -6.12
N GLY A 226 8.06 0.49 -6.41
CA GLY A 226 8.10 -0.10 -7.75
C GLY A 226 8.87 0.72 -8.80
N ILE A 227 8.52 0.52 -10.06
CA ILE A 227 9.12 1.27 -11.18
C ILE A 227 8.84 2.77 -11.10
N GLN A 228 7.68 3.17 -10.57
CA GLN A 228 7.37 4.60 -10.44
C GLN A 228 8.36 5.32 -9.53
N GLN A 229 8.76 4.70 -8.43
CA GLN A 229 9.80 5.26 -7.56
C GLN A 229 11.15 5.36 -8.28
N LEU A 230 11.53 4.35 -9.07
CA LEU A 230 12.77 4.40 -9.86
C LEU A 230 12.78 5.55 -10.87
N ILE A 231 11.64 5.82 -11.51
CA ILE A 231 11.49 6.96 -12.42
C ILE A 231 11.69 8.27 -11.66
N ASN A 232 11.08 8.41 -10.48
CA ASN A 232 11.21 9.59 -9.62
C ASN A 232 12.66 9.78 -9.12
N ASP A 233 13.36 8.68 -8.84
CA ASP A 233 14.77 8.66 -8.42
C ASP A 233 15.75 8.80 -9.61
N ASN A 234 15.27 8.96 -10.84
CA ASN A 234 16.05 9.01 -12.08
C ASN A 234 16.94 7.75 -12.28
N TYR A 235 16.51 6.59 -11.80
CA TYR A 235 17.23 5.34 -12.06
C TYR A 235 17.20 4.99 -13.55
N LYS A 236 18.33 4.49 -14.07
CA LYS A 236 18.47 4.19 -15.51
C LYS A 236 17.75 2.89 -15.88
N LEU A 237 16.54 3.01 -16.40
CA LEU A 237 15.81 1.91 -17.03
C LEU A 237 16.25 1.75 -18.50
N ILE A 238 16.13 0.53 -19.02
CA ILE A 238 16.32 0.23 -20.44
C ILE A 238 14.97 -0.09 -21.08
N LYS A 239 14.84 0.25 -22.38
CA LYS A 239 13.70 -0.18 -23.21
C LYS A 239 14.12 -1.42 -24.01
N ASN A 240 13.21 -2.38 -24.11
CA ASN A 240 13.36 -3.55 -24.98
C ASN A 240 13.03 -3.19 -26.42
#